data_ed4131da14fe01f02e2ecde43cf2cfad
#
_entry.id   ed4131da14fe01f02e2ecde43cf2cfad
#
_cell.length_a   1.000
_cell.length_b   1.000
_cell.length_c   1.000
_cell.angle_alpha   90.00
_cell.angle_beta   90.00
_cell.angle_gamma   90.00
#
_symmetry.space_group_name_H-M   'P 1'
#
loop_
_entity.id
_entity.type
_entity.pdbx_description
1 polymer ?
#
loop_
_entity_poly.entity_id
_entity_poly.type
_entity_poly.pdbx_seq_one_letter_code
_entity_poly.pdbx_strand_id
1 'polypeptide(L)'
;AGTKKLKRNNSILELKDPFNPQFDYARLYDTVKLKSYQFRVQGSVARYFPLGRQSAFKTGVQGGIFQSESIFRNETFQIGGYKMLRGFDEESQFVSQYLVATGEYRYLVGPNSAFFAFVDGGWAKHPLAGNSSYGYISSGLGLSFETGAGIFNLAWAVGRRSDAELNLRQSKIHLGFVNYF
;
A
#
# COMPACT_ATOMS: atom_id res chain seq x y z
N ALA A 1 -4.26 5.98 18.90
CA ALA A 1 -4.88 4.89 19.64
C ALA A 1 -6.35 5.21 19.90
N GLY A 2 -7.21 4.21 19.90
CA GLY A 2 -8.64 4.40 20.09
C GLY A 2 -9.36 3.14 20.52
N THR A 3 -10.64 3.31 20.88
CA THR A 3 -11.54 2.19 21.18
C THR A 3 -12.50 2.00 20.01
N LYS A 4 -12.55 0.79 19.48
CA LYS A 4 -13.49 0.37 18.46
C LYS A 4 -14.72 -0.24 19.14
N LYS A 5 -15.91 0.25 18.78
CA LYS A 5 -17.19 -0.32 19.21
C LYS A 5 -17.94 -0.78 17.96
N LEU A 6 -18.20 -2.06 17.89
CA LEU A 6 -19.08 -2.65 16.88
C LEU A 6 -20.49 -2.67 17.42
N LYS A 7 -21.42 -2.10 16.67
CA LYS A 7 -22.84 -2.19 17.00
C LYS A 7 -23.44 -3.39 16.29
N ARG A 8 -24.29 -4.13 16.99
CA ARG A 8 -25.13 -5.17 16.36
C ARG A 8 -26.08 -4.48 15.38
N ASN A 9 -26.21 -5.04 14.19
CA ASN A 9 -27.13 -4.54 13.19
C ASN A 9 -28.48 -5.24 13.35
N ASN A 10 -29.50 -4.51 13.77
CA ASN A 10 -30.84 -5.04 13.98
C ASN A 10 -31.42 -5.70 12.72
N SER A 11 -31.14 -5.13 11.55
CA SER A 11 -31.60 -5.71 10.29
C SER A 11 -31.02 -7.09 10.02
N ILE A 12 -29.81 -7.39 10.52
CA ILE A 12 -29.20 -8.73 10.43
C ILE A 12 -29.83 -9.66 11.46
N LEU A 13 -30.09 -9.17 12.67
CA LEU A 13 -30.70 -9.98 13.73
C LEU A 13 -32.13 -10.41 13.43
N GLU A 14 -32.84 -9.63 12.62
CA GLU A 14 -34.22 -9.87 12.20
C GLU A 14 -34.34 -10.72 10.92
N LEU A 15 -33.20 -11.04 10.27
CA LEU A 15 -33.20 -11.91 9.09
C LEU A 15 -33.69 -13.32 9.45
N LYS A 16 -34.50 -13.88 8.57
CA LYS A 16 -34.92 -15.28 8.59
C LYS A 16 -34.39 -15.96 7.35
N ASP A 17 -33.65 -17.04 7.54
CA ASP A 17 -33.17 -17.85 6.44
C ASP A 17 -34.36 -18.69 5.90
N PRO A 18 -34.74 -18.56 4.62
CA PRO A 18 -35.80 -19.36 4.01
C PRO A 18 -35.48 -20.87 4.01
N PHE A 19 -34.19 -21.24 3.98
CA PHE A 19 -33.75 -22.63 3.92
C PHE A 19 -33.43 -23.21 5.30
N ASN A 20 -33.19 -22.34 6.31
CA ASN A 20 -32.95 -22.76 7.69
C ASN A 20 -33.60 -21.78 8.68
N PRO A 21 -34.92 -21.90 8.90
CA PRO A 21 -35.67 -20.98 9.79
C PRO A 21 -35.22 -20.96 11.24
N GLN A 22 -34.46 -22.00 11.68
CA GLN A 22 -33.92 -22.09 13.06
C GLN A 22 -32.53 -21.45 13.20
N PHE A 23 -31.96 -20.93 12.10
CA PHE A 23 -30.66 -20.26 12.18
C PHE A 23 -30.77 -18.93 12.91
N ASP A 24 -30.08 -18.84 14.04
CA ASP A 24 -30.02 -17.62 14.85
C ASP A 24 -28.86 -16.73 14.38
N TYR A 25 -29.19 -15.66 13.68
CA TYR A 25 -28.21 -14.68 13.19
C TYR A 25 -27.48 -13.93 14.32
N ALA A 26 -27.98 -13.95 15.57
CA ALA A 26 -27.26 -13.38 16.69
C ALA A 26 -25.93 -14.10 16.96
N ARG A 27 -25.83 -15.39 16.61
CA ARG A 27 -24.60 -16.18 16.72
C ARG A 27 -23.44 -15.67 15.87
N LEU A 28 -23.71 -14.90 14.82
CA LEU A 28 -22.67 -14.26 14.01
C LEU A 28 -21.86 -13.24 14.83
N TYR A 29 -22.41 -12.76 15.94
CA TYR A 29 -21.73 -11.82 16.83
C TYR A 29 -20.99 -12.49 17.99
N ASP A 30 -21.17 -13.79 18.22
CA ASP A 30 -20.58 -14.51 19.37
C ASP A 30 -19.04 -14.60 19.27
N THR A 31 -18.52 -14.66 18.05
CA THR A 31 -17.08 -14.70 17.79
C THR A 31 -16.44 -13.32 17.65
N VAL A 32 -17.26 -12.26 17.63
CA VAL A 32 -16.81 -10.90 17.39
C VAL A 32 -16.81 -10.10 18.68
N LYS A 33 -15.64 -9.61 19.10
CA LYS A 33 -15.55 -8.69 20.23
C LYS A 33 -16.18 -7.34 19.88
N LEU A 34 -17.30 -7.01 20.51
CA LEU A 34 -18.05 -5.78 20.28
C LEU A 34 -17.30 -4.51 20.73
N LYS A 35 -16.32 -4.67 21.63
CA LYS A 35 -15.45 -3.59 22.08
C LYS A 35 -14.02 -4.07 22.06
N SER A 36 -13.16 -3.38 21.30
CA SER A 36 -11.74 -3.67 21.19
C SER A 36 -10.90 -2.40 21.18
N TYR A 37 -9.65 -2.52 21.55
CA TYR A 37 -8.68 -1.43 21.40
C TYR A 37 -8.01 -1.54 20.04
N GLN A 38 -7.72 -0.37 19.46
CA GLN A 38 -6.99 -0.28 18.22
C GLN A 38 -5.85 0.73 18.31
N PHE A 39 -4.77 0.41 17.65
CA PHE A 39 -3.59 1.25 17.54
C PHE A 39 -3.15 1.34 16.08
N ARG A 40 -3.00 2.56 15.56
CA ARG A 40 -2.55 2.81 14.19
C ARG A 40 -1.50 3.90 14.19
N VAL A 41 -0.34 3.59 13.61
CA VAL A 41 0.75 4.53 13.36
C VAL A 41 1.27 4.28 11.95
N GLN A 42 1.60 5.37 11.25
CA GLN A 42 2.29 5.33 9.97
C GLN A 42 3.20 6.54 9.86
N GLY A 43 4.26 6.40 9.10
CA GLY A 43 5.19 7.48 8.85
C GLY A 43 6.03 7.23 7.61
N SER A 44 6.62 8.29 7.09
CA SER A 44 7.54 8.22 5.96
C SER A 44 8.65 9.25 6.11
N VAL A 45 9.82 8.92 5.59
CA VAL A 45 10.96 9.83 5.48
C VAL A 45 11.62 9.61 4.12
N ALA A 46 12.04 10.70 3.47
CA ALA A 46 12.81 10.64 2.26
C ALA A 46 13.94 11.68 2.31
N ARG A 47 15.07 11.34 1.70
CA ARG A 47 16.22 12.22 1.58
C ARG A 47 16.80 12.17 0.19
N TYR A 48 17.21 13.33 -0.30
CA TYR A 48 17.88 13.50 -1.58
C TYR A 48 19.36 13.84 -1.35
N PHE A 49 20.22 13.16 -2.09
CA PHE A 49 21.67 13.36 -2.07
C PHE A 49 22.08 13.85 -3.45
N PRO A 50 22.54 15.10 -3.60
CA PRO A 50 23.05 15.57 -4.89
C PRO A 50 24.37 14.81 -5.21
N LEU A 51 24.46 14.23 -6.41
CA LEU A 51 25.65 13.52 -6.89
C LEU A 51 26.42 14.33 -7.95
N GLY A 52 26.03 15.58 -8.15
CA GLY A 52 26.61 16.47 -9.15
C GLY A 52 25.60 17.52 -9.60
N ARG A 53 25.87 18.16 -10.76
CA ARG A 53 25.01 19.22 -11.26
C ARG A 53 23.66 18.74 -11.79
N GLN A 54 23.62 17.52 -12.33
CA GLN A 54 22.44 16.96 -13.00
C GLN A 54 22.03 15.59 -12.47
N SER A 55 22.56 15.17 -11.31
CA SER A 55 22.26 13.88 -10.73
C SER A 55 21.93 13.97 -9.26
N ALA A 56 20.97 13.18 -8.84
CA ALA A 56 20.61 13.04 -7.44
C ALA A 56 20.26 11.59 -7.13
N PHE A 57 20.56 11.17 -5.92
CA PHE A 57 20.10 9.90 -5.37
C PHE A 57 19.05 10.17 -4.29
N LYS A 58 17.88 9.59 -4.45
CA LYS A 58 16.81 9.64 -3.46
C LYS A 58 16.77 8.33 -2.70
N THR A 59 16.72 8.42 -1.38
CA THR A 59 16.34 7.30 -0.50
C THR A 59 15.05 7.63 0.19
N GLY A 60 14.22 6.62 0.41
CA GLY A 60 12.98 6.78 1.15
C GLY A 60 12.67 5.53 1.96
N VAL A 61 12.04 5.72 3.11
CA VAL A 61 11.49 4.65 3.92
C VAL A 61 10.10 5.07 4.37
N GLN A 62 9.16 4.16 4.28
CA GLN A 62 7.81 4.36 4.78
C GLN A 62 7.30 3.09 5.43
N GLY A 63 6.55 3.23 6.51
CA GLY A 63 6.06 2.11 7.27
C GLY A 63 4.81 2.43 8.05
N GLY A 64 4.09 1.37 8.43
CA GLY A 64 2.90 1.50 9.23
C GLY A 64 2.59 0.23 10.00
N ILE A 65 1.96 0.41 11.15
CA ILE A 65 1.49 -0.65 12.04
C ILE A 65 0.05 -0.34 12.42
N PHE A 66 -0.82 -1.28 12.18
CA PHE A 66 -2.19 -1.29 12.66
C PHE A 66 -2.42 -2.57 13.46
N GLN A 67 -2.82 -2.42 14.71
CA GLN A 67 -3.17 -3.52 15.61
C GLN A 67 -4.59 -3.34 16.13
N SER A 68 -5.36 -4.41 16.05
CA SER A 68 -6.69 -4.55 16.64
C SER A 68 -6.95 -6.04 16.87
N GLU A 69 -7.79 -6.38 17.83
CA GLU A 69 -8.21 -7.78 18.07
C GLU A 69 -8.99 -8.38 16.90
N SER A 70 -9.74 -7.54 16.17
CA SER A 70 -10.44 -7.91 14.95
C SER A 70 -10.12 -6.89 13.88
N ILE A 71 -9.51 -7.33 12.78
CA ILE A 71 -9.10 -6.46 11.67
C ILE A 71 -10.02 -6.73 10.48
N PHE A 72 -10.74 -5.70 10.03
CA PHE A 72 -11.52 -5.75 8.80
C PHE A 72 -10.73 -5.20 7.62
N ARG A 73 -11.09 -5.63 6.42
CA ARG A 73 -10.39 -5.23 5.19
C ARG A 73 -10.32 -3.70 5.00
N ASN A 74 -11.40 -3.00 5.30
CA ASN A 74 -11.47 -1.54 5.21
C ASN A 74 -10.64 -0.79 6.26
N GLU A 75 -10.08 -1.49 7.24
CA GLU A 75 -9.23 -0.92 8.28
C GLU A 75 -7.74 -1.12 7.98
N THR A 76 -7.39 -1.98 7.04
CA THR A 76 -6.01 -2.27 6.67
C THR A 76 -5.36 -1.09 5.94
N PHE A 77 -4.03 -1.09 5.89
CA PHE A 77 -3.33 -0.25 4.94
C PHE A 77 -3.45 -0.89 3.56
N GLN A 78 -3.51 -0.05 2.55
CA GLN A 78 -3.47 -0.45 1.15
C GLN A 78 -2.14 0.00 0.58
N ILE A 79 -1.29 -0.94 0.18
CA ILE A 79 0.02 -0.65 -0.39
C ILE A 79 0.12 -1.19 -1.83
N GLY A 80 1.06 -0.66 -2.58
CA GLY A 80 1.24 -0.89 -4.02
C GLY A 80 1.01 0.37 -4.83
N GLY A 81 1.63 0.47 -5.98
CA GLY A 81 1.46 1.57 -6.92
C GLY A 81 2.60 2.59 -6.96
N TYR A 82 2.38 3.69 -7.68
CA TYR A 82 3.43 4.67 -7.97
C TYR A 82 4.06 5.31 -6.72
N LYS A 83 3.24 5.62 -5.72
CA LYS A 83 3.69 6.31 -4.49
C LYS A 83 4.43 5.38 -3.52
N MET A 84 4.18 4.08 -3.62
CA MET A 84 4.67 3.10 -2.67
C MET A 84 4.71 1.72 -3.33
N LEU A 85 5.87 1.09 -3.42
CA LEU A 85 6.03 -0.27 -3.94
C LEU A 85 5.58 -0.39 -5.42
N ARG A 86 6.29 0.27 -6.31
CA ARG A 86 6.08 0.24 -7.76
C ARG A 86 6.25 -1.19 -8.32
N GLY A 87 5.59 -1.50 -9.42
CA GLY A 87 5.56 -2.86 -9.99
C GLY A 87 4.44 -3.75 -9.43
N PHE A 88 3.62 -3.22 -8.52
CA PHE A 88 2.37 -3.80 -8.04
C PHE A 88 1.20 -2.88 -8.38
N ASP A 89 0.01 -3.43 -8.50
CA ASP A 89 -1.19 -2.63 -8.79
C ASP A 89 -1.44 -1.64 -7.64
N GLU A 90 -2.04 -0.49 -7.98
CA GLU A 90 -2.33 0.58 -7.03
C GLU A 90 -3.22 0.03 -5.91
N GLU A 91 -2.81 0.28 -4.65
CA GLU A 91 -3.56 -0.09 -3.44
C GLU A 91 -4.03 -1.56 -3.37
N SER A 92 -3.32 -2.48 -4.07
CA SER A 92 -3.76 -3.87 -4.22
C SER A 92 -3.47 -4.77 -3.03
N GLN A 93 -2.55 -4.39 -2.16
CA GLN A 93 -2.11 -5.23 -1.03
C GLN A 93 -2.71 -4.72 0.29
N PHE A 94 -3.59 -5.51 0.89
CA PHE A 94 -4.28 -5.19 2.16
C PHE A 94 -3.47 -5.73 3.34
N VAL A 95 -2.82 -4.84 4.09
CA VAL A 95 -1.83 -5.19 5.10
C VAL A 95 -2.08 -4.51 6.44
N SER A 96 -1.75 -5.18 7.54
CA SER A 96 -1.80 -4.60 8.89
C SER A 96 -0.49 -3.97 9.31
N GLN A 97 0.62 -4.44 8.78
CA GLN A 97 1.95 -3.91 9.03
C GLN A 97 2.72 -3.89 7.73
N TYR A 98 3.52 -2.86 7.52
CA TYR A 98 4.40 -2.79 6.36
C TYR A 98 5.62 -1.92 6.62
N LEU A 99 6.68 -2.21 5.90
CA LEU A 99 7.87 -1.40 5.77
C LEU A 99 8.30 -1.46 4.31
N VAL A 100 8.46 -0.30 3.68
CA VAL A 100 8.93 -0.18 2.29
C VAL A 100 10.09 0.80 2.25
N ALA A 101 11.16 0.39 1.61
CA ALA A 101 12.34 1.20 1.34
C ALA A 101 12.50 1.41 -0.16
N THR A 102 12.88 2.61 -0.56
CA THR A 102 13.11 3.02 -1.94
C THR A 102 14.52 3.56 -2.11
N GLY A 103 15.21 3.12 -3.15
CA GLY A 103 16.41 3.73 -3.69
C GLY A 103 16.15 4.17 -5.13
N GLU A 104 16.46 5.45 -5.46
CA GLU A 104 16.17 5.99 -6.78
C GLU A 104 17.29 6.92 -7.24
N TYR A 105 17.87 6.63 -8.39
CA TYR A 105 18.81 7.51 -9.08
C TYR A 105 18.05 8.37 -10.08
N ARG A 106 18.26 9.68 -10.03
CA ARG A 106 17.63 10.69 -10.90
C ARG A 106 18.68 11.40 -11.72
N TYR A 107 18.46 11.48 -13.03
CA TYR A 107 19.18 12.34 -13.94
C TYR A 107 18.28 13.51 -14.34
N LEU A 108 18.64 14.71 -13.90
CA LEU A 108 17.85 15.93 -14.06
C LEU A 108 18.05 16.51 -15.46
N VAL A 109 16.97 16.73 -16.17
CA VAL A 109 16.96 17.34 -17.51
C VAL A 109 16.29 18.72 -17.51
N GLY A 110 15.73 19.12 -16.38
CA GLY A 110 15.10 20.42 -16.15
C GLY A 110 14.75 20.59 -14.66
N PRO A 111 14.15 21.73 -14.27
CA PRO A 111 13.86 22.03 -12.85
C PRO A 111 13.08 20.93 -12.13
N ASN A 112 12.00 20.44 -12.73
CA ASN A 112 11.16 19.37 -12.20
C ASN A 112 11.07 18.18 -13.18
N SER A 113 12.08 18.03 -14.05
CA SER A 113 12.12 17.02 -15.10
C SER A 113 13.34 16.13 -14.93
N ALA A 114 13.11 14.82 -14.90
CA ALA A 114 14.17 13.84 -14.68
C ALA A 114 13.85 12.50 -15.33
N PHE A 115 14.87 11.80 -15.78
CA PHE A 115 14.84 10.35 -15.93
C PHE A 115 15.26 9.71 -14.62
N PHE A 116 14.65 8.60 -14.25
CA PHE A 116 15.03 7.90 -13.03
C PHE A 116 15.00 6.38 -13.18
N ALA A 117 15.89 5.73 -12.44
CA ALA A 117 15.90 4.31 -12.22
C ALA A 117 15.72 4.04 -10.73
N PHE A 118 14.98 3.01 -10.37
CA PHE A 118 14.66 2.74 -8.97
C PHE A 118 14.65 1.26 -8.61
N VAL A 119 14.80 1.03 -7.32
CA VAL A 119 14.53 -0.25 -6.66
C VAL A 119 13.70 0.04 -5.41
N ASP A 120 12.59 -0.67 -5.27
CA ASP A 120 11.78 -0.68 -4.05
C ASP A 120 11.88 -2.05 -3.41
N GLY A 121 12.11 -2.10 -2.10
CA GLY A 121 12.08 -3.31 -1.29
C GLY A 121 11.07 -3.17 -0.17
N GLY A 122 10.32 -4.21 0.14
CA GLY A 122 9.29 -4.13 1.15
C GLY A 122 9.06 -5.43 1.91
N TRP A 123 8.45 -5.29 3.06
CA TRP A 123 7.90 -6.36 3.85
C TRP A 123 6.51 -5.95 4.33
N ALA A 124 5.56 -6.88 4.31
CA ALA A 124 4.23 -6.61 4.81
C ALA A 124 3.54 -7.85 5.38
N LYS A 125 2.66 -7.62 6.36
CA LYS A 125 1.85 -8.63 7.04
C LYS A 125 0.39 -8.51 6.62
N HIS A 126 -0.16 -9.62 6.12
CA HIS A 126 -1.52 -9.73 5.59
C HIS A 126 -2.44 -10.39 6.63
N PRO A 127 -3.26 -9.64 7.36
CA PRO A 127 -4.10 -10.20 8.43
C PRO A 127 -5.22 -11.07 7.87
N LEU A 128 -5.70 -10.80 6.65
CA LEU A 128 -6.80 -11.52 6.00
C LEU A 128 -6.34 -12.80 5.29
N ALA A 129 -5.04 -13.01 5.11
CA ALA A 129 -4.44 -14.18 4.49
C ALA A 129 -3.75 -15.06 5.55
N GLY A 130 -4.47 -15.45 6.60
CA GLY A 130 -3.92 -16.29 7.67
C GLY A 130 -2.77 -15.65 8.44
N ASN A 131 -2.71 -14.32 8.52
CA ASN A 131 -1.64 -13.57 9.18
C ASN A 131 -0.24 -13.76 8.55
N SER A 132 -0.20 -14.12 7.27
CA SER A 132 1.03 -14.37 6.52
C SER A 132 1.82 -13.10 6.27
N SER A 133 3.14 -13.23 6.19
CA SER A 133 4.04 -12.13 5.86
C SER A 133 4.77 -12.42 4.56
N TYR A 134 4.91 -11.38 3.73
CA TYR A 134 5.59 -11.49 2.44
C TYR A 134 6.63 -10.39 2.29
N GLY A 135 7.73 -10.75 1.64
CA GLY A 135 8.71 -9.81 1.12
C GLY A 135 8.34 -9.36 -0.29
N TYR A 136 8.70 -8.15 -0.64
CA TYR A 136 8.46 -7.52 -1.93
C TYR A 136 9.75 -6.94 -2.44
N ILE A 137 10.00 -7.09 -3.72
CA ILE A 137 11.07 -6.40 -4.43
C ILE A 137 10.56 -5.97 -5.78
N SER A 138 10.90 -4.76 -6.19
CA SER A 138 10.60 -4.27 -7.53
C SER A 138 11.69 -3.35 -8.03
N SER A 139 11.79 -3.21 -9.33
CA SER A 139 12.70 -2.30 -9.99
C SER A 139 12.06 -1.76 -11.26
N GLY A 140 12.55 -0.63 -11.72
CA GLY A 140 12.02 -0.02 -12.92
C GLY A 140 12.74 1.26 -13.32
N LEU A 141 12.21 1.83 -14.40
CA LEU A 141 12.65 3.08 -14.98
C LEU A 141 11.47 4.02 -15.08
N GLY A 142 11.73 5.31 -15.06
CA GLY A 142 10.67 6.27 -15.23
C GLY A 142 11.17 7.63 -15.68
N LEU A 143 10.22 8.47 -15.97
CA LEU A 143 10.46 9.87 -16.30
C LEU A 143 9.45 10.76 -15.58
N SER A 144 9.91 11.94 -15.22
CA SER A 144 9.14 13.02 -14.67
C SER A 144 9.35 14.22 -15.57
N PHE A 145 8.30 14.92 -15.96
CA PHE A 145 8.41 16.10 -16.77
C PHE A 145 7.39 17.16 -16.37
N GLU A 146 7.86 18.38 -16.31
CA GLU A 146 7.05 19.56 -15.99
C GLU A 146 6.39 20.11 -17.23
N THR A 147 5.14 20.50 -17.07
CA THR A 147 4.34 21.21 -18.07
C THR A 147 3.66 22.41 -17.43
N GLY A 148 3.07 23.28 -18.21
CA GLY A 148 2.27 24.40 -17.70
C GLY A 148 1.05 23.97 -16.85
N ALA A 149 0.62 22.72 -16.93
CA ALA A 149 -0.49 22.18 -16.15
C ALA A 149 -0.05 21.46 -14.87
N GLY A 150 1.25 21.17 -14.72
CA GLY A 150 1.79 20.42 -13.58
C GLY A 150 2.87 19.42 -14.00
N ILE A 151 3.24 18.53 -13.07
CA ILE A 151 4.25 17.49 -13.30
C ILE A 151 3.59 16.16 -13.62
N PHE A 152 3.94 15.61 -14.78
CA PHE A 152 3.59 14.24 -15.17
C PHE A 152 4.72 13.28 -14.79
N ASN A 153 4.34 12.13 -14.28
CA ASN A 153 5.24 11.06 -13.94
C ASN A 153 4.79 9.79 -14.65
N LEU A 154 5.75 9.12 -15.28
CA LEU A 154 5.55 7.82 -15.92
C LEU A 154 6.62 6.87 -15.38
N ALA A 155 6.23 5.68 -14.96
CA ALA A 155 7.18 4.66 -14.54
C ALA A 155 6.74 3.29 -15.09
N TRP A 156 7.70 2.58 -15.67
CA TRP A 156 7.60 1.16 -15.97
C TRP A 156 8.33 0.38 -14.89
N ALA A 157 7.67 -0.62 -14.33
CA ALA A 157 8.19 -1.38 -13.20
C ALA A 157 7.82 -2.85 -13.28
N VAL A 158 8.71 -3.70 -12.78
CA VAL A 158 8.44 -5.11 -12.54
C VAL A 158 8.65 -5.40 -11.06
N GLY A 159 7.70 -6.11 -10.47
CA GLY A 159 7.72 -6.50 -9.06
C GLY A 159 7.57 -7.99 -8.85
N ARG A 160 8.11 -8.47 -7.73
CA ARG A 160 7.99 -9.84 -7.27
C ARG A 160 7.65 -9.87 -5.79
N ARG A 161 6.70 -10.71 -5.41
CA ARG A 161 6.43 -11.09 -4.02
C ARG A 161 7.19 -12.37 -3.70
N SER A 162 7.59 -12.58 -2.45
CA SER A 162 8.45 -13.69 -2.01
C SER A 162 7.89 -15.09 -2.28
N ASP A 163 6.57 -15.22 -2.45
CA ASP A 163 5.87 -16.46 -2.77
C ASP A 163 5.60 -16.68 -4.27
N ALA A 164 6.11 -15.80 -5.12
CA ALA A 164 5.94 -15.87 -6.56
C ALA A 164 7.28 -15.68 -7.30
N GLU A 165 7.40 -16.19 -8.49
CA GLU A 165 8.54 -15.95 -9.35
C GLU A 165 8.46 -14.60 -10.06
N LEU A 166 9.62 -14.07 -10.45
CA LEU A 166 9.67 -12.84 -11.25
C LEU A 166 9.12 -13.10 -12.65
N ASN A 167 8.10 -12.34 -13.03
CA ASN A 167 7.50 -12.45 -14.34
C ASN A 167 7.46 -11.09 -15.03
N LEU A 168 8.30 -10.90 -16.04
CA LEU A 168 8.38 -9.66 -16.81
C LEU A 168 7.07 -9.32 -17.55
N ARG A 169 6.24 -10.33 -17.88
CA ARG A 169 4.92 -10.11 -18.50
C ARG A 169 3.92 -9.44 -17.57
N GLN A 170 4.21 -9.43 -16.27
CA GLN A 170 3.39 -8.75 -15.24
C GLN A 170 3.91 -7.36 -14.90
N SER A 171 4.80 -6.80 -15.74
CA SER A 171 5.25 -5.42 -15.57
C SER A 171 4.07 -4.44 -15.55
N LYS A 172 4.23 -3.37 -14.79
CA LYS A 172 3.20 -2.34 -14.60
C LYS A 172 3.70 -1.01 -15.16
N ILE A 173 2.77 -0.26 -15.73
CA ILE A 173 2.98 1.13 -16.08
C ILE A 173 2.19 1.97 -15.09
N HIS A 174 2.89 2.85 -14.40
CA HIS A 174 2.30 3.78 -13.45
C HIS A 174 2.29 5.19 -14.04
N LEU A 175 1.15 5.84 -13.94
CA LEU A 175 0.97 7.24 -14.32
C LEU A 175 0.67 8.06 -13.06
N GLY A 176 1.34 9.18 -12.90
CA GLY A 176 1.09 10.14 -11.83
C GLY A 176 1.02 11.55 -12.38
N PHE A 177 0.16 12.37 -11.81
CA PHE A 177 0.06 13.77 -12.12
C PHE A 177 -0.02 14.59 -10.83
N VAL A 178 0.78 15.67 -10.77
CA VAL A 178 0.78 16.60 -9.65
C VAL A 178 0.54 17.99 -10.21
N ASN A 179 -0.59 18.58 -9.85
CA ASN A 179 -0.91 19.96 -10.24
C ASN A 179 -0.41 20.92 -9.15
N TYR A 180 0.07 22.09 -9.57
CA TYR A 180 0.34 23.24 -8.71
C TYR A 180 -0.83 24.23 -8.82
N PHE A 181 -1.42 24.53 -7.71
CA PHE A 181 -2.41 25.61 -7.57
C PHE A 181 -1.71 26.87 -7.07
#